data_7d0a3024a096a0a4acce30df0ac2fd38
#
_entry.id   7d0a3024a096a0a4acce30df0ac2fd38
#
_cell.length_a   1.000
_cell.length_b   1.000
_cell.length_c   1.000
_cell.angle_alpha   90.00
_cell.angle_beta   90.00
_cell.angle_gamma   90.00
#
_symmetry.space_group_name_H-M   'P 1'
#
loop_
_entity.id
_entity.type
_entity.pdbx_description
1 polymer ?
#
loop_
_entity_poly.entity_id
_entity_poly.type
_entity_poly.pdbx_seq_one_letter_code
_entity_poly.pdbx_strand_id
1 'polypeptide(L)'
;MSETRFDLIVIGAGPGGYVAAIRAAQLGMSVACVEKRTTLGGTCLNVGCIPSKALLNASEHYADAAGGGLGELGIELGSVKLDLPKMMRGKDKIVDSLTTGIDFLFKKNKVTRLQGAARIDGAGKVTVTDGADAGSYEAERILIATGSHASSLPGIEIDEARIVSSTGAL
;
A
#
# COMPACT_ATOMS: atom_id res chain seq x y z
N MET A 1 18.00 18.61 14.91
CA MET A 1 16.64 19.16 14.67
C MET A 1 16.16 18.50 13.38
N SER A 2 14.97 17.87 13.40
CA SER A 2 14.37 17.30 12.18
C SER A 2 14.03 18.44 11.21
N GLU A 3 14.26 18.19 9.91
CA GLU A 3 13.90 19.15 8.87
C GLU A 3 12.39 19.35 8.86
N THR A 4 11.95 20.61 8.92
CA THR A 4 10.51 20.97 8.96
C THR A 4 10.05 21.70 7.70
N ARG A 5 10.97 21.98 6.76
CA ARG A 5 10.69 22.67 5.50
C ARG A 5 11.20 21.87 4.30
N PHE A 6 10.34 21.73 3.29
CA PHE A 6 10.57 20.92 2.09
C PHE A 6 10.21 21.69 0.82
N ASP A 7 10.77 21.30 -0.33
CA ASP A 7 10.31 21.79 -1.63
C ASP A 7 8.94 21.18 -1.98
N LEU A 8 8.72 19.93 -1.56
CA LEU A 8 7.47 19.19 -1.81
C LEU A 8 7.08 18.35 -0.61
N ILE A 9 5.83 18.48 -0.17
CA ILE A 9 5.18 17.51 0.71
C ILE A 9 4.13 16.73 -0.09
N VAL A 10 4.26 15.40 -0.11
CA VAL A 10 3.29 14.49 -0.72
C VAL A 10 2.42 13.90 0.40
N ILE A 11 1.10 14.00 0.26
CA ILE A 11 0.14 13.46 1.22
C ILE A 11 -0.44 12.15 0.69
N GLY A 12 -0.06 11.05 1.30
CA GLY A 12 -0.40 9.68 0.92
C GLY A 12 0.72 8.99 0.15
N ALA A 13 1.12 7.80 0.63
CA ALA A 13 2.18 6.97 0.04
C ALA A 13 1.64 5.78 -0.77
N GLY A 14 0.47 5.92 -1.39
CA GLY A 14 -0.02 5.00 -2.42
C GLY A 14 0.78 5.13 -3.73
N PRO A 15 0.44 4.36 -4.79
CA PRO A 15 1.19 4.36 -6.06
C PRO A 15 1.40 5.75 -6.66
N GLY A 16 0.41 6.62 -6.61
CA GLY A 16 0.56 8.01 -7.06
C GLY A 16 1.54 8.81 -6.21
N GLY A 17 1.50 8.61 -4.88
CA GLY A 17 2.31 9.37 -3.93
C GLY A 17 3.77 8.93 -3.87
N TYR A 18 4.05 7.64 -3.65
CA TYR A 18 5.44 7.19 -3.52
C TYR A 18 6.23 7.34 -4.83
N VAL A 19 5.59 7.14 -5.98
CA VAL A 19 6.23 7.36 -7.28
C VAL A 19 6.59 8.84 -7.46
N ALA A 20 5.65 9.73 -7.16
CA ALA A 20 5.87 11.17 -7.26
C ALA A 20 6.98 11.66 -6.30
N ALA A 21 6.95 11.19 -5.04
CA ALA A 21 7.95 11.54 -4.03
C ALA A 21 9.36 11.11 -4.44
N ILE A 22 9.52 9.86 -4.89
CA ILE A 22 10.80 9.35 -5.38
C ILE A 22 11.27 10.15 -6.60
N ARG A 23 10.38 10.41 -7.55
CA ARG A 23 10.74 11.14 -8.76
C ARG A 23 11.16 12.59 -8.48
N ALA A 24 10.43 13.27 -7.60
CA ALA A 24 10.78 14.63 -7.19
C ALA A 24 12.16 14.68 -6.51
N ALA A 25 12.43 13.72 -5.61
CA ALA A 25 13.73 13.60 -4.96
C ALA A 25 14.87 13.33 -5.95
N GLN A 26 14.64 12.48 -6.96
CA GLN A 26 15.60 12.24 -8.05
C GLN A 26 15.89 13.49 -8.90
N LEU A 27 14.95 14.44 -8.94
CA LEU A 27 15.12 15.74 -9.62
C LEU A 27 15.78 16.79 -8.72
N GLY A 28 16.24 16.40 -7.51
CA GLY A 28 16.99 17.26 -6.61
C GLY A 28 16.16 18.04 -5.61
N MET A 29 14.84 17.76 -5.50
CA MET A 29 13.98 18.41 -4.51
C MET A 29 14.17 17.78 -3.12
N SER A 30 14.05 18.58 -2.06
CA SER A 30 13.82 18.08 -0.70
C SER A 30 12.36 17.67 -0.56
N VAL A 31 12.10 16.38 -0.23
CA VAL A 31 10.76 15.82 -0.29
C VAL A 31 10.40 15.12 1.02
N ALA A 32 9.22 15.43 1.56
CA ALA A 32 8.57 14.61 2.58
C ALA A 32 7.34 13.91 2.00
N CYS A 33 7.05 12.72 2.51
CA CYS A 33 5.84 11.97 2.19
C CYS A 33 5.13 11.56 3.48
N VAL A 34 3.90 12.04 3.66
CA VAL A 34 3.07 11.73 4.83
C VAL A 34 2.21 10.51 4.54
N GLU A 35 2.26 9.52 5.43
CA GLU A 35 1.44 8.30 5.34
C GLU A 35 0.87 7.92 6.72
N LYS A 36 -0.44 7.74 6.77
CA LYS A 36 -1.13 7.37 8.03
C LYS A 36 -0.92 5.90 8.42
N ARG A 37 -0.70 5.01 7.44
CA ARG A 37 -0.43 3.60 7.70
C ARG A 37 1.01 3.41 8.21
N THR A 38 1.22 2.31 8.91
CA THR A 38 2.57 1.89 9.33
C THR A 38 3.42 1.38 8.17
N THR A 39 2.82 1.08 7.03
CA THR A 39 3.48 0.60 5.82
C THR A 39 3.21 1.54 4.64
N LEU A 40 4.17 1.70 3.75
CA LEU A 40 4.01 2.43 2.50
C LEU A 40 3.29 1.58 1.45
N GLY A 41 2.95 2.16 0.29
CA GLY A 41 2.34 1.46 -0.83
C GLY A 41 0.82 1.63 -0.95
N GLY A 42 0.17 2.25 0.06
CA GLY A 42 -1.26 2.54 0.06
C GLY A 42 -2.14 1.30 -0.08
N THR A 43 -3.37 1.50 -0.57
CA THR A 43 -4.34 0.40 -0.78
C THR A 43 -3.81 -0.66 -1.73
N CYS A 44 -3.18 -0.26 -2.83
CA CYS A 44 -2.73 -1.20 -3.87
C CYS A 44 -1.79 -2.28 -3.32
N LEU A 45 -0.75 -1.90 -2.56
CA LEU A 45 0.22 -2.86 -2.06
C LEU A 45 -0.28 -3.63 -0.84
N ASN A 46 -1.03 -2.98 0.03
CA ASN A 46 -1.41 -3.56 1.32
C ASN A 46 -2.69 -4.39 1.28
N VAL A 47 -3.75 -3.88 0.64
CA VAL A 47 -5.10 -4.47 0.69
C VAL A 47 -5.83 -4.36 -0.66
N GLY A 48 -5.12 -4.44 -1.76
CA GLY A 48 -5.68 -4.26 -3.10
C GLY A 48 -4.96 -5.07 -4.17
N CYS A 49 -4.32 -4.39 -5.12
CA CYS A 49 -3.76 -4.99 -6.33
C CYS A 49 -2.82 -6.17 -6.05
N ILE A 50 -1.89 -6.00 -5.12
CA ILE A 50 -0.83 -6.99 -4.88
C ILE A 50 -1.37 -8.23 -4.18
N PRO A 51 -2.02 -8.15 -3.01
CA PRO A 51 -2.53 -9.34 -2.34
C PRO A 51 -3.59 -10.05 -3.19
N SER A 52 -4.48 -9.34 -3.90
CA SER A 52 -5.47 -9.97 -4.77
C SER A 52 -4.81 -10.74 -5.91
N LYS A 53 -3.79 -10.18 -6.58
CA LYS A 53 -3.09 -10.88 -7.66
C LYS A 53 -2.31 -12.09 -7.14
N ALA A 54 -1.71 -11.99 -5.97
CA ALA A 54 -1.03 -13.12 -5.34
C ALA A 54 -2.00 -14.29 -5.07
N LEU A 55 -3.20 -14.00 -4.54
CA LEU A 55 -4.21 -15.03 -4.28
C LEU A 55 -4.84 -15.56 -5.57
N LEU A 56 -5.15 -14.70 -6.53
CA LEU A 56 -5.70 -15.12 -7.84
C LEU A 56 -4.73 -16.06 -8.56
N ASN A 57 -3.45 -15.70 -8.63
CA ASN A 57 -2.42 -16.55 -9.23
C ASN A 57 -2.30 -17.93 -8.54
N ALA A 58 -2.32 -17.92 -7.20
CA ALA A 58 -2.25 -19.17 -6.45
C ALA A 58 -3.52 -20.02 -6.62
N SER A 59 -4.71 -19.40 -6.68
CA SER A 59 -5.98 -20.12 -6.90
C SER A 59 -6.09 -20.67 -8.31
N GLU A 60 -5.55 -19.99 -9.32
CA GLU A 60 -5.50 -20.46 -10.70
C GLU A 60 -4.65 -21.74 -10.81
N HIS A 61 -3.44 -21.74 -10.23
CA HIS A 61 -2.61 -22.94 -10.18
C HIS A 61 -3.30 -24.12 -9.46
N TYR A 62 -4.04 -23.83 -8.39
CA TYR A 62 -4.81 -24.85 -7.70
C TYR A 62 -5.96 -25.38 -8.58
N ALA A 63 -6.68 -24.50 -9.25
CA ALA A 63 -7.79 -24.88 -10.13
C ALA A 63 -7.32 -25.75 -11.30
N ASP A 64 -6.20 -25.39 -11.95
CA ASP A 64 -5.59 -26.17 -13.02
C ASP A 64 -5.18 -27.56 -12.54
N ALA A 65 -4.55 -27.64 -11.35
CA ALA A 65 -4.08 -28.89 -10.80
C ALA A 65 -5.24 -29.79 -10.32
N ALA A 66 -6.27 -29.24 -9.66
CA ALA A 66 -7.39 -29.98 -9.09
C ALA A 66 -8.49 -30.27 -10.13
N GLY A 67 -8.67 -29.40 -11.13
CA GLY A 67 -9.69 -29.49 -12.17
C GLY A 67 -9.34 -30.40 -13.34
N GLY A 68 -8.14 -31.00 -13.36
CA GLY A 68 -7.70 -31.89 -14.43
C GLY A 68 -7.23 -31.22 -15.72
N GLY A 69 -7.19 -29.88 -15.78
CA GLY A 69 -6.73 -29.14 -16.95
C GLY A 69 -5.30 -29.49 -17.38
N LEU A 70 -4.45 -29.85 -16.42
CA LEU A 70 -3.08 -30.31 -16.69
C LEU A 70 -3.05 -31.70 -17.37
N GLY A 71 -4.07 -32.52 -17.16
CA GLY A 71 -4.21 -33.83 -17.80
C GLY A 71 -4.29 -33.73 -19.33
N GLU A 72 -4.94 -32.69 -19.84
CA GLU A 72 -5.01 -32.43 -21.30
C GLU A 72 -3.64 -32.11 -21.90
N LEU A 73 -2.72 -31.63 -21.07
CA LEU A 73 -1.34 -31.36 -21.44
C LEU A 73 -0.41 -32.57 -21.23
N GLY A 74 -0.96 -33.73 -20.82
CA GLY A 74 -0.20 -34.93 -20.52
C GLY A 74 0.48 -34.92 -19.15
N ILE A 75 0.06 -34.06 -18.24
CA ILE A 75 0.59 -33.95 -16.87
C ILE A 75 -0.39 -34.62 -15.91
N GLU A 76 -0.04 -35.79 -15.42
CA GLU A 76 -0.83 -36.53 -14.44
C GLU A 76 -0.41 -36.15 -13.02
N LEU A 77 -1.38 -35.75 -12.20
CA LEU A 77 -1.20 -35.42 -10.81
C LEU A 77 -1.92 -36.45 -9.93
N GLY A 78 -1.31 -36.77 -8.79
CA GLY A 78 -1.97 -37.52 -7.72
C GLY A 78 -3.02 -36.66 -6.97
N SER A 79 -3.19 -36.88 -5.67
CA SER A 79 -4.10 -36.05 -4.89
C SER A 79 -3.58 -34.63 -4.72
N VAL A 80 -4.40 -33.64 -5.07
CA VAL A 80 -4.11 -32.22 -4.85
C VAL A 80 -4.85 -31.74 -3.61
N LYS A 81 -4.13 -31.09 -2.68
CA LYS A 81 -4.70 -30.51 -1.46
C LYS A 81 -4.31 -29.05 -1.34
N LEU A 82 -5.26 -28.21 -0.93
CA LEU A 82 -5.03 -26.81 -0.61
C LEU A 82 -4.62 -26.66 0.87
N ASP A 83 -3.48 -26.03 1.11
CA ASP A 83 -3.10 -25.47 2.42
C ASP A 83 -3.37 -23.96 2.40
N LEU A 84 -4.61 -23.57 2.72
CA LEU A 84 -5.03 -22.18 2.71
C LEU A 84 -4.17 -21.29 3.64
N PRO A 85 -3.85 -21.70 4.89
CA PRO A 85 -2.95 -20.92 5.74
C PRO A 85 -1.58 -20.67 5.11
N LYS A 86 -1.01 -21.62 4.39
CA LYS A 86 0.26 -21.45 3.69
C LYS A 86 0.14 -20.49 2.50
N MET A 87 -0.96 -20.57 1.76
CA MET A 87 -1.27 -19.65 0.66
C MET A 87 -1.39 -18.22 1.17
N MET A 88 -2.10 -17.98 2.28
CA MET A 88 -2.23 -16.67 2.91
C MET A 88 -0.86 -16.12 3.37
N ARG A 89 -0.05 -16.93 4.04
CA ARG A 89 1.32 -16.53 4.40
C ARG A 89 2.19 -16.22 3.18
N GLY A 90 1.96 -16.89 2.06
CA GLY A 90 2.63 -16.58 0.78
C GLY A 90 2.27 -15.19 0.28
N LYS A 91 1.00 -14.83 0.30
CA LYS A 91 0.50 -13.50 -0.02
C LYS A 91 1.13 -12.43 0.89
N ASP A 92 1.14 -12.66 2.22
CA ASP A 92 1.71 -11.71 3.19
C ASP A 92 3.19 -11.43 2.91
N LYS A 93 3.99 -12.47 2.61
CA LYS A 93 5.41 -12.30 2.24
C LYS A 93 5.61 -11.43 1.00
N ILE A 94 4.71 -11.52 0.01
CA ILE A 94 4.78 -10.68 -1.20
C ILE A 94 4.48 -9.23 -0.82
N VAL A 95 3.46 -8.98 -0.02
CA VAL A 95 3.11 -7.64 0.47
C VAL A 95 4.27 -7.03 1.26
N ASP A 96 4.82 -7.77 2.23
CA ASP A 96 5.95 -7.32 3.06
C ASP A 96 7.19 -6.98 2.22
N SER A 97 7.52 -7.83 1.26
CA SER A 97 8.66 -7.61 0.37
C SER A 97 8.51 -6.31 -0.43
N LEU A 98 7.32 -6.04 -0.96
CA LEU A 98 7.08 -4.85 -1.79
C LEU A 98 6.98 -3.57 -0.96
N THR A 99 6.32 -3.61 0.19
CA THR A 99 6.24 -2.44 1.09
C THR A 99 7.61 -2.07 1.65
N THR A 100 8.41 -3.07 2.04
CA THR A 100 9.82 -2.87 2.44
C THR A 100 10.66 -2.31 1.30
N GLY A 101 10.39 -2.75 0.05
CA GLY A 101 11.02 -2.21 -1.14
C GLY A 101 10.78 -0.70 -1.32
N ILE A 102 9.57 -0.22 -1.03
CA ILE A 102 9.28 1.23 -1.07
C ILE A 102 10.04 1.98 0.04
N ASP A 103 10.09 1.44 1.27
CA ASP A 103 10.89 2.02 2.35
C ASP A 103 12.37 2.14 1.97
N PHE A 104 12.93 1.11 1.33
CA PHE A 104 14.29 1.15 0.82
C PHE A 104 14.48 2.24 -0.25
N LEU A 105 13.53 2.38 -1.17
CA LEU A 105 13.57 3.41 -2.21
C LEU A 105 13.47 4.81 -1.62
N PHE A 106 12.67 5.03 -0.59
CA PHE A 106 12.60 6.30 0.13
C PHE A 106 13.95 6.65 0.74
N LYS A 107 14.56 5.71 1.48
CA LYS A 107 15.89 5.88 2.08
C LYS A 107 16.96 6.16 1.02
N LYS A 108 16.97 5.38 -0.06
CA LYS A 108 17.93 5.54 -1.16
C LYS A 108 17.85 6.91 -1.83
N ASN A 109 16.64 7.44 -2.00
CA ASN A 109 16.41 8.73 -2.64
C ASN A 109 16.28 9.89 -1.62
N LYS A 110 16.53 9.65 -0.33
CA LYS A 110 16.46 10.66 0.75
C LYS A 110 15.08 11.32 0.87
N VAL A 111 14.02 10.57 0.58
CA VAL A 111 12.65 11.02 0.86
C VAL A 111 12.39 10.89 2.35
N THR A 112 12.02 11.97 3.01
CA THR A 112 11.64 11.97 4.43
C THR A 112 10.24 11.35 4.56
N ARG A 113 10.15 10.23 5.27
CA ARG A 113 8.86 9.64 5.61
C ARG A 113 8.34 10.29 6.88
N LEU A 114 7.07 10.72 6.87
CA LEU A 114 6.35 11.24 8.03
C LEU A 114 5.15 10.35 8.29
N GLN A 115 5.11 9.71 9.46
CA GLN A 115 3.99 8.84 9.84
C GLN A 115 2.93 9.63 10.58
N GLY A 116 1.73 9.66 10.03
CA GLY A 116 0.55 10.30 10.61
C GLY A 116 -0.46 10.71 9.54
N ALA A 117 -1.57 11.30 9.97
CA ALA A 117 -2.56 11.89 9.08
C ALA A 117 -2.19 13.35 8.79
N ALA A 118 -2.27 13.76 7.53
CA ALA A 118 -1.95 15.13 7.14
C ALA A 118 -3.21 15.98 7.03
N ARG A 119 -3.11 17.22 7.50
CA ARG A 119 -4.09 18.28 7.30
C ARG A 119 -3.38 19.50 6.68
N ILE A 120 -3.99 20.07 5.66
CA ILE A 120 -3.52 21.31 5.04
C ILE A 120 -4.14 22.48 5.80
N ASP A 121 -3.30 23.32 6.41
CA ASP A 121 -3.74 24.47 7.22
C ASP A 121 -3.72 25.79 6.43
N GLY A 122 -3.18 25.79 5.25
CA GLY A 122 -3.08 26.94 4.36
C GLY A 122 -2.01 26.73 3.29
N ALA A 123 -1.73 27.79 2.55
CA ALA A 123 -0.72 27.74 1.50
C ALA A 123 0.65 27.34 2.08
N GLY A 124 1.20 26.22 1.62
CA GLY A 124 2.50 25.72 2.03
C GLY A 124 2.58 25.18 3.48
N LYS A 125 1.46 25.04 4.20
CA LYS A 125 1.45 24.57 5.59
C LYS A 125 0.70 23.26 5.73
N VAL A 126 1.36 22.26 6.34
CA VAL A 126 0.81 20.95 6.60
C VAL A 126 1.05 20.59 8.05
N THR A 127 0.00 20.21 8.76
CA THR A 127 0.09 19.60 10.09
C THR A 127 -0.08 18.09 9.95
N VAL A 128 0.88 17.33 10.46
CA VAL A 128 0.75 15.89 10.65
C VAL A 128 0.14 15.69 12.03
N THR A 129 -1.06 15.11 12.04
CA THR A 129 -1.78 14.72 13.26
C THR A 129 -1.63 13.22 13.45
N ASP A 130 -1.65 12.77 14.68
CA ASP A 130 -1.54 11.36 15.05
C ASP A 130 -0.27 10.67 14.48
N GLY A 131 0.33 9.78 15.20
CA GLY A 131 1.51 9.06 14.77
C GLY A 131 2.82 9.62 15.32
N ALA A 132 3.93 9.00 14.88
CA ALA A 132 5.26 9.26 15.44
C ALA A 132 5.82 10.62 15.04
N ASP A 133 5.39 11.17 13.90
CA ASP A 133 5.93 12.40 13.33
C ASP A 133 4.91 13.55 13.40
N ALA A 134 4.04 13.54 14.43
CA ALA A 134 3.09 14.62 14.67
C ALA A 134 3.81 15.96 14.82
N GLY A 135 3.38 16.97 14.04
CA GLY A 135 4.04 18.28 14.02
C GLY A 135 3.59 19.15 12.86
N SER A 136 4.13 20.36 12.77
CA SER A 136 3.86 21.30 11.70
C SER A 136 5.05 21.35 10.72
N TYR A 137 4.74 21.32 9.45
CA TYR A 137 5.70 21.28 8.35
C TYR A 137 5.34 22.32 7.30
N GLU A 138 6.35 22.80 6.60
CA GLU A 138 6.21 23.78 5.51
C GLU A 138 6.70 23.19 4.20
N ALA A 139 6.04 23.54 3.10
CA ALA A 139 6.48 23.18 1.75
C ALA A 139 6.18 24.29 0.74
N GLU A 140 7.01 24.38 -0.29
CA GLU A 140 6.70 25.26 -1.43
C GLU A 140 5.50 24.70 -2.22
N ARG A 141 5.37 23.38 -2.28
CA ARG A 141 4.31 22.68 -3.02
C ARG A 141 3.76 21.53 -2.20
N ILE A 142 2.47 21.29 -2.33
CA ILE A 142 1.77 20.18 -1.70
C ILE A 142 1.12 19.33 -2.80
N LEU A 143 1.41 18.02 -2.81
CA LEU A 143 0.77 17.05 -3.69
C LEU A 143 -0.19 16.19 -2.89
N ILE A 144 -1.47 16.24 -3.24
CA ILE A 144 -2.52 15.42 -2.62
C ILE A 144 -2.63 14.10 -3.40
N ALA A 145 -2.25 12.98 -2.75
CA ALA A 145 -2.28 11.63 -3.30
C ALA A 145 -2.94 10.65 -2.32
N THR A 146 -3.98 11.08 -1.64
CA THR A 146 -4.63 10.39 -0.52
C THR A 146 -5.39 9.11 -0.91
N GLY A 147 -5.59 8.89 -2.21
CA GLY A 147 -6.31 7.71 -2.71
C GLY A 147 -7.81 7.75 -2.41
N SER A 148 -8.37 6.58 -2.15
CA SER A 148 -9.78 6.38 -1.87
C SER A 148 -9.98 5.30 -0.79
N HIS A 149 -11.20 5.19 -0.30
CA HIS A 149 -11.62 4.12 0.61
C HIS A 149 -12.99 3.61 0.18
N ALA A 150 -13.38 2.45 0.69
CA ALA A 150 -14.69 1.86 0.41
C ALA A 150 -15.81 2.79 0.89
N SER A 151 -16.81 3.00 0.04
CA SER A 151 -18.03 3.74 0.39
C SER A 151 -19.06 2.78 0.98
N SER A 152 -19.65 3.15 2.11
CA SER A 152 -20.77 2.42 2.68
C SER A 152 -22.06 2.72 1.92
N LEU A 153 -22.93 1.72 1.79
CA LEU A 153 -24.31 1.92 1.31
C LEU A 153 -25.22 2.22 2.51
N PRO A 154 -26.26 3.07 2.35
CA PRO A 154 -27.23 3.30 3.41
C PRO A 154 -27.86 1.99 3.92
N GLY A 155 -27.82 1.74 5.20
CA GLY A 155 -28.36 0.54 5.84
C GLY A 155 -27.48 -0.71 5.73
N ILE A 156 -26.31 -0.62 5.11
CA ILE A 156 -25.33 -1.72 5.03
C ILE A 156 -24.02 -1.26 5.64
N GLU A 157 -23.69 -1.82 6.79
CA GLU A 157 -22.43 -1.54 7.49
C GLU A 157 -21.35 -2.53 7.08
N ILE A 158 -20.17 -2.02 6.74
CA ILE A 158 -18.97 -2.84 6.52
C ILE A 158 -18.38 -3.14 7.91
N ASP A 159 -18.60 -4.35 8.40
CA ASP A 159 -18.17 -4.80 9.73
C ASP A 159 -16.81 -5.52 9.70
N GLU A 160 -16.22 -5.67 8.49
CA GLU A 160 -14.96 -6.39 8.22
C GLU A 160 -14.96 -7.85 8.73
N ALA A 161 -16.14 -8.42 8.98
CA ALA A 161 -16.34 -9.79 9.41
C ALA A 161 -17.26 -10.59 8.48
N ARG A 162 -18.47 -10.09 8.22
CA ARG A 162 -19.43 -10.70 7.28
C ARG A 162 -19.59 -9.87 6.01
N ILE A 163 -19.60 -8.56 6.18
CA ILE A 163 -19.62 -7.60 5.07
C ILE A 163 -18.27 -6.91 5.10
N VAL A 164 -17.41 -7.31 4.19
CA VAL A 164 -16.00 -6.89 4.18
C VAL A 164 -15.70 -5.96 3.02
N SER A 165 -14.81 -5.03 3.24
CA SER A 165 -14.10 -4.32 2.17
C SER A 165 -12.90 -5.18 1.69
N SER A 166 -12.10 -4.64 0.78
CA SER A 166 -10.85 -5.29 0.41
C SER A 166 -9.89 -5.47 1.60
N THR A 167 -10.03 -4.68 2.65
CA THR A 167 -9.21 -4.79 3.86
C THR A 167 -9.48 -6.09 4.62
N GLY A 168 -10.75 -6.45 4.80
CA GLY A 168 -11.12 -7.68 5.48
C GLY A 168 -11.03 -8.93 4.58
N ALA A 169 -11.10 -8.74 3.25
CA ALA A 169 -11.04 -9.86 2.30
C ALA A 169 -9.62 -10.34 1.98
N LEU A 170 -8.60 -9.49 2.10
CA LEU A 170 -7.22 -9.71 1.66
C LEU A 170 -6.21 -9.70 2.81
#